data_a64ee95cfcee3749c73b5c0522779266
#
_entry.id   a64ee95cfcee3749c73b5c0522779266
#
_cell.length_a   1.000
_cell.length_b   1.000
_cell.length_c   1.000
_cell.angle_alpha   90.00
_cell.angle_beta   90.00
_cell.angle_gamma   90.00
#
_symmetry.space_group_name_H-M   'P 1'
#
loop_
_entity.id
_entity.type
_entity.pdbx_description
1 polymer ?
#
loop_
_entity_poly.entity_id
_entity_poly.type
_entity_poly.pdbx_seq_one_letter_code
_entity_poly.pdbx_strand_id
1 'polypeptide(L)'
;MAYDNSMQTWGPALVKQRPDLTMDMIDKFLTRMYVTNADFVFSVPRDVVQACPVPVLVMPDETPSHPYEPAIESAMLAPKAELTFFPWKDTKEKIPLAVRHVRTFLKANRPA
;
A
#
# COMPACT_ATOMS: atom_id res chain seq x y z
N MET A 1 -4.56 -11.63 -10.35
CA MET A 1 -5.20 -11.01 -9.19
C MET A 1 -4.29 -11.07 -7.97
N ALA A 2 -4.34 -10.05 -7.13
CA ALA A 2 -3.46 -9.96 -5.95
C ALA A 2 -3.63 -11.15 -4.98
N TYR A 3 -4.89 -11.56 -4.74
CA TYR A 3 -5.19 -12.72 -3.91
C TYR A 3 -4.51 -14.00 -4.43
N ASP A 4 -4.76 -14.35 -5.70
CA ASP A 4 -4.22 -15.59 -6.28
C ASP A 4 -2.70 -15.61 -6.28
N ASN A 5 -2.08 -14.48 -6.66
CA ASN A 5 -0.64 -14.35 -6.65
C ASN A 5 -0.06 -14.57 -5.24
N SER A 6 -0.68 -13.95 -4.24
CA SER A 6 -0.22 -14.07 -2.85
C SER A 6 -0.42 -15.49 -2.29
N MET A 7 -1.53 -16.17 -2.65
CA MET A 7 -1.79 -17.55 -2.27
C MET A 7 -0.78 -18.51 -2.87
N GLN A 8 -0.27 -18.24 -4.07
CA GLN A 8 0.67 -19.10 -4.78
C GLN A 8 2.14 -18.83 -4.44
N THR A 9 2.47 -17.65 -3.97
CA THR A 9 3.86 -17.21 -3.76
C THR A 9 4.16 -16.87 -2.31
N TRP A 10 3.64 -15.73 -1.86
CA TRP A 10 3.93 -15.18 -0.55
C TRP A 10 3.41 -16.04 0.60
N GLY A 11 2.18 -16.55 0.49
CA GLY A 11 1.55 -17.35 1.53
C GLY A 11 2.34 -18.61 1.87
N PRO A 12 2.65 -19.48 0.91
CA PRO A 12 3.46 -20.69 1.15
C PRO A 12 4.86 -20.37 1.70
N ALA A 13 5.49 -19.31 1.20
CA ALA A 13 6.81 -18.89 1.68
C ALA A 13 6.76 -18.45 3.15
N LEU A 14 5.72 -17.72 3.54
CA LEU A 14 5.54 -17.26 4.92
C LEU A 14 5.26 -18.45 5.87
N VAL A 15 4.38 -19.37 5.50
CA VAL A 15 4.07 -20.58 6.29
C VAL A 15 5.33 -21.43 6.50
N LYS A 16 6.20 -21.52 5.49
CA LYS A 16 7.48 -22.22 5.61
C LYS A 16 8.40 -21.60 6.65
N GLN A 17 8.40 -20.26 6.77
CA GLN A 17 9.23 -19.52 7.74
C GLN A 17 8.59 -19.45 9.12
N ARG A 18 7.28 -19.51 9.20
CA ARG A 18 6.49 -19.34 10.41
C ARG A 18 5.57 -20.55 10.63
N PRO A 19 6.06 -21.61 11.33
CA PRO A 19 5.28 -22.83 11.55
C PRO A 19 3.99 -22.64 12.39
N ASP A 20 3.88 -21.50 13.08
CA ASP A 20 2.67 -21.10 13.80
C ASP A 20 1.55 -20.60 12.90
N LEU A 21 1.83 -20.38 11.60
CA LEU A 21 0.85 -19.97 10.61
C LEU A 21 0.45 -21.15 9.73
N THR A 22 -0.82 -21.15 9.33
CA THR A 22 -1.37 -22.16 8.41
C THR A 22 -1.85 -21.50 7.13
N MET A 23 -1.98 -22.28 6.05
CA MET A 23 -2.55 -21.74 4.80
C MET A 23 -4.01 -21.32 4.97
N ASP A 24 -4.77 -21.91 5.89
CA ASP A 24 -6.13 -21.44 6.23
C ASP A 24 -6.12 -20.03 6.84
N MET A 25 -5.16 -19.74 7.71
CA MET A 25 -4.98 -18.39 8.26
C MET A 25 -4.61 -17.38 7.17
N ILE A 26 -3.73 -17.76 6.26
CA ILE A 26 -3.32 -16.93 5.12
C ILE A 26 -4.52 -16.66 4.20
N ASP A 27 -5.29 -17.70 3.86
CA ASP A 27 -6.49 -17.54 3.04
C ASP A 27 -7.50 -16.57 3.66
N LYS A 28 -7.80 -16.72 4.94
CA LYS A 28 -8.71 -15.81 5.67
C LYS A 28 -8.21 -14.37 5.66
N PHE A 29 -6.92 -14.17 5.88
CA PHE A 29 -6.30 -12.86 5.86
C PHE A 29 -6.41 -12.22 4.46
N LEU A 30 -6.00 -12.94 3.43
CA LEU A 30 -6.01 -12.44 2.06
C LEU A 30 -7.42 -12.22 1.52
N THR A 31 -8.38 -13.10 1.89
CA THR A 31 -9.79 -12.93 1.54
C THR A 31 -10.33 -11.63 2.14
N ARG A 32 -10.03 -11.38 3.40
CA ARG A 32 -10.45 -10.16 4.08
C ARG A 32 -9.82 -8.91 3.48
N MET A 33 -8.57 -9.01 3.06
CA MET A 33 -7.84 -7.88 2.47
C MET A 33 -8.26 -7.60 1.03
N TYR A 34 -8.32 -8.60 0.17
CA TYR A 34 -8.44 -8.41 -1.28
C TYR A 34 -9.80 -8.80 -1.88
N VAL A 35 -10.61 -9.60 -1.18
CA VAL A 35 -11.89 -10.09 -1.71
C VAL A 35 -13.06 -9.38 -1.05
N THR A 36 -13.12 -9.37 0.27
CA THR A 36 -14.26 -8.80 1.02
C THR A 36 -14.40 -7.29 0.77
N ASN A 37 -13.28 -6.57 0.70
CA ASN A 37 -13.25 -5.12 0.47
C ASN A 37 -12.47 -4.82 -0.82
N ALA A 38 -12.87 -5.46 -1.92
CA ALA A 38 -12.15 -5.39 -3.20
C ALA A 38 -12.18 -4.01 -3.89
N ASP A 39 -13.03 -3.11 -3.42
CA ASP A 39 -13.11 -1.75 -3.96
C ASP A 39 -12.04 -0.84 -3.33
N PHE A 40 -11.55 0.10 -4.11
CA PHE A 40 -10.64 1.17 -3.72
C PHE A 40 -9.32 0.64 -3.11
N VAL A 41 -9.07 0.84 -1.81
CA VAL A 41 -7.79 0.47 -1.15
C VAL A 41 -7.86 -0.83 -0.37
N PHE A 42 -8.85 -1.65 -0.59
CA PHE A 42 -9.05 -2.99 -0.01
C PHE A 42 -9.31 -3.03 1.50
N SER A 43 -9.09 -1.98 2.24
CA SER A 43 -9.18 -2.02 3.71
C SER A 43 -10.18 -1.02 4.30
N VAL A 44 -10.32 0.15 3.69
CA VAL A 44 -11.20 1.21 4.19
C VAL A 44 -12.01 1.83 3.05
N PRO A 45 -13.22 2.33 3.31
CA PRO A 45 -13.98 3.07 2.32
C PRO A 45 -13.45 4.49 2.12
N ARG A 46 -13.92 5.15 1.06
CA ARG A 46 -13.45 6.49 0.66
C ARG A 46 -13.67 7.57 1.71
N ASP A 47 -14.77 7.51 2.44
CA ASP A 47 -15.10 8.48 3.49
C ASP A 47 -14.09 8.46 4.65
N VAL A 48 -13.54 7.29 4.97
CA VAL A 48 -12.47 7.17 5.99
C VAL A 48 -11.20 7.89 5.52
N VAL A 49 -10.84 7.76 4.25
CA VAL A 49 -9.67 8.45 3.69
C VAL A 49 -9.91 9.95 3.62
N GLN A 50 -11.12 10.40 3.23
CA GLN A 50 -11.52 11.81 3.21
C GLN A 50 -11.47 12.46 4.59
N ALA A 51 -11.72 11.70 5.64
CA ALA A 51 -11.70 12.16 7.03
C ALA A 51 -10.32 12.00 7.70
N CYS A 52 -9.30 11.52 7.00
CA CYS A 52 -8.00 11.24 7.58
C CYS A 52 -7.32 12.52 8.08
N PRO A 53 -7.08 12.65 9.40
CA PRO A 53 -6.53 13.89 9.97
C PRO A 53 -5.01 13.96 9.89
N VAL A 54 -4.34 12.85 9.59
CA VAL A 54 -2.89 12.78 9.61
C VAL A 54 -2.30 13.05 8.22
N PRO A 55 -1.07 13.58 8.16
CA PRO A 55 -0.34 13.71 6.89
C PRO A 55 -0.07 12.34 6.26
N VAL A 56 -0.23 12.24 4.96
CA VAL A 56 -0.06 11.01 4.18
C VAL A 56 0.85 11.29 2.99
N LEU A 57 1.89 10.50 2.82
CA LEU A 57 2.67 10.47 1.59
C LEU A 57 2.28 9.24 0.79
N VAL A 58 1.74 9.44 -0.40
CA VAL A 58 1.38 8.36 -1.32
C VAL A 58 2.53 8.15 -2.31
N MET A 59 3.02 6.93 -2.35
CA MET A 59 4.05 6.48 -3.30
C MET A 59 3.41 5.50 -4.28
N PRO A 60 2.94 5.96 -5.45
CA PRO A 60 2.18 5.11 -6.35
C PRO A 60 3.03 4.01 -6.97
N ASP A 61 2.41 2.90 -7.27
CA ASP A 61 2.98 1.78 -7.97
C ASP A 61 1.99 1.29 -9.04
N GLU A 62 2.36 0.28 -9.80
CA GLU A 62 1.47 -0.36 -10.79
C GLU A 62 1.72 -1.87 -10.77
N THR A 63 1.17 -2.52 -9.76
CA THR A 63 1.21 -3.97 -9.61
C THR A 63 -0.18 -4.48 -9.22
N PRO A 64 -0.45 -5.79 -9.34
CA PRO A 64 -1.74 -6.35 -8.89
C PRO A 64 -2.07 -6.06 -7.42
N SER A 65 -1.05 -5.97 -6.57
CA SER A 65 -1.22 -5.67 -5.13
C SER A 65 -1.19 -4.18 -4.81
N HIS A 66 -0.66 -3.37 -5.72
CA HIS A 66 -0.52 -1.92 -5.56
C HIS A 66 -0.91 -1.23 -6.87
N PRO A 67 -2.21 -1.23 -7.24
CA PRO A 67 -2.65 -0.61 -8.47
C PRO A 67 -2.53 0.92 -8.41
N TYR A 68 -2.26 1.53 -9.56
CA TYR A 68 -1.97 2.96 -9.67
C TYR A 68 -3.19 3.84 -9.35
N GLU A 69 -4.36 3.52 -9.92
CA GLU A 69 -5.55 4.36 -9.77
C GLU A 69 -5.99 4.57 -8.31
N PRO A 70 -6.09 3.54 -7.46
CA PRO A 70 -6.41 3.73 -6.05
C PRO A 70 -5.37 4.56 -5.29
N ALA A 71 -4.10 4.50 -5.68
CA ALA A 71 -3.06 5.34 -5.08
C ALA A 71 -3.31 6.82 -5.38
N ILE A 72 -3.60 7.15 -6.64
CA ILE A 72 -3.91 8.52 -7.05
C ILE A 72 -5.22 9.00 -6.40
N GLU A 73 -6.25 8.16 -6.39
CA GLU A 73 -7.52 8.51 -5.74
C GLU A 73 -7.32 8.78 -4.24
N SER A 74 -6.51 7.97 -3.56
CA SER A 74 -6.18 8.17 -2.14
C SER A 74 -5.49 9.52 -1.90
N ALA A 75 -4.55 9.90 -2.77
CA ALA A 75 -3.87 11.19 -2.69
C ALA A 75 -4.84 12.37 -2.92
N MET A 76 -5.84 12.19 -3.77
CA MET A 76 -6.85 13.22 -4.04
C MET A 76 -7.87 13.36 -2.90
N LEU A 77 -8.20 12.26 -2.22
CA LEU A 77 -9.21 12.22 -1.16
C LEU A 77 -8.65 12.68 0.19
N ALA A 78 -7.44 12.25 0.55
CA ALA A 78 -6.85 12.56 1.84
C ALA A 78 -6.52 14.07 1.95
N PRO A 79 -7.04 14.78 2.98
CA PRO A 79 -6.90 16.24 3.05
C PRO A 79 -5.46 16.75 3.17
N LYS A 80 -4.58 15.95 3.74
CA LYS A 80 -3.17 16.30 3.98
C LYS A 80 -2.24 15.35 3.23
N ALA A 81 -2.57 15.04 1.98
CA ALA A 81 -1.77 14.14 1.16
C ALA A 81 -0.73 14.88 0.34
N GLU A 82 0.42 14.24 0.20
CA GLU A 82 1.43 14.53 -0.81
C GLU A 82 1.60 13.30 -1.70
N LEU A 83 1.95 13.51 -2.94
CA LEU A 83 2.15 12.46 -3.93
C LEU A 83 3.59 12.49 -4.43
N THR A 84 4.29 11.36 -4.36
CA THR A 84 5.60 11.25 -4.99
C THR A 84 5.45 10.97 -6.48
N PHE A 85 6.49 11.26 -7.26
CA PHE A 85 6.48 11.03 -8.72
C PHE A 85 6.37 9.53 -9.03
N PHE A 86 5.87 9.21 -10.21
CA PHE A 86 5.75 7.85 -10.71
C PHE A 86 6.42 7.75 -12.10
N PRO A 87 7.16 6.68 -12.39
CA PRO A 87 7.63 5.60 -11.50
C PRO A 87 8.83 6.04 -10.65
N TRP A 88 8.77 5.86 -9.35
CA TRP A 88 9.81 6.34 -8.42
C TRP A 88 10.96 5.33 -8.21
N LYS A 89 10.75 4.07 -8.53
CA LYS A 89 11.75 2.99 -8.38
C LYS A 89 12.26 2.42 -9.71
N ASP A 90 11.77 2.89 -10.79
CA ASP A 90 12.11 2.47 -12.13
C ASP A 90 12.62 3.70 -12.91
N THR A 91 13.83 3.87 -13.13
CA THR A 91 15.07 3.16 -12.92
C THR A 91 15.66 3.38 -11.52
N LYS A 92 16.74 2.64 -11.19
CA LYS A 92 17.39 2.74 -9.85
C LYS A 92 17.85 4.16 -9.50
N GLU A 93 18.18 4.96 -10.48
CA GLU A 93 18.64 6.34 -10.30
C GLU A 93 17.56 7.26 -9.70
N LYS A 94 16.28 6.88 -9.82
CA LYS A 94 15.16 7.63 -9.25
C LYS A 94 14.97 7.36 -7.76
N ILE A 95 15.44 6.22 -7.26
CA ILE A 95 15.26 5.83 -5.85
C ILE A 95 15.83 6.89 -4.87
N PRO A 96 17.04 7.45 -5.07
CA PRO A 96 17.54 8.49 -4.18
C PRO A 96 16.64 9.73 -4.11
N LEU A 97 15.97 10.09 -5.21
CA LEU A 97 15.01 11.21 -5.23
C LEU A 97 13.76 10.88 -4.41
N ALA A 98 13.25 9.65 -4.53
CA ALA A 98 12.12 9.18 -3.74
C ALA A 98 12.48 9.16 -2.23
N VAL A 99 13.66 8.66 -1.88
CA VAL A 99 14.17 8.66 -0.49
C VAL A 99 14.25 10.08 0.05
N ARG A 100 14.70 11.03 -0.75
CA ARG A 100 14.75 12.45 -0.36
C ARG A 100 13.35 13.00 -0.09
N HIS A 101 12.38 12.67 -0.92
CA HIS A 101 10.98 13.09 -0.71
C HIS A 101 10.43 12.51 0.60
N VAL A 102 10.65 11.21 0.86
CA VAL A 102 10.24 10.57 2.12
C VAL A 102 10.86 11.27 3.33
N ARG A 103 12.15 11.56 3.29
CA ARG A 103 12.85 12.26 4.37
C ARG A 103 12.30 13.67 4.60
N THR A 104 12.05 14.40 3.54
CA THR A 104 11.47 15.76 3.61
C THR A 104 10.08 15.71 4.24
N PHE A 105 9.23 14.79 3.79
CA PHE A 105 7.90 14.57 4.35
C PHE A 105 7.95 14.25 5.84
N LEU A 106 8.79 13.31 6.25
CA LEU A 106 8.93 12.91 7.65
C LEU A 106 9.42 14.07 8.53
N LYS A 107 10.37 14.85 8.04
CA LYS A 107 10.86 16.04 8.78
C LYS A 107 9.79 17.11 8.94
N ALA A 108 9.02 17.38 7.87
CA ALA A 108 7.95 18.38 7.88
C ALA A 108 6.78 18.00 8.79
N ASN A 109 6.56 16.70 9.00
CA ASN A 109 5.44 16.17 9.77
C ASN A 109 5.87 15.47 11.06
N ARG A 110 7.01 15.84 11.61
CA ARG A 110 7.51 15.27 12.86
C ARG A 110 6.52 15.55 13.99
N PRO A 111 6.16 14.53 14.80
CA PRO A 111 5.33 14.75 15.97
C PRO A 111 5.98 15.73 16.95
N ALA A 112 5.15 16.48 17.63
CA ALA A 112 5.59 17.44 18.65
C ALA A 112 6.19 16.73 19.86
#